data_885e414bf4352a10848d4b5d14cf07bc
#
_entry.id   885e414bf4352a10848d4b5d14cf07bc
#
_cell.length_a   1.000
_cell.length_b   1.000
_cell.length_c   1.000
_cell.angle_alpha   90.00
_cell.angle_beta   90.00
_cell.angle_gamma   90.00
#
_symmetry.space_group_name_H-M   'P 1'
#
loop_
_entity.id
_entity.type
_entity.pdbx_description
1 polymer ?
#
loop_
_entity_poly.entity_id
_entity_poly.type
_entity_poly.pdbx_seq_one_letter_code
_entity_poly.pdbx_strand_id
1 'polypeptide(L)'
;MNLKLFNGISALAFFALFSQGSSAAVWAESIPFGCHSEIRKVLKDWRPLKVTLEVSKLAKRQGFNPVVAVGDFDGDGYEDAAVLGTSGGVPVLSICLSAAHKPTLYIIRKPYCADSIETARRGGKHLNVETGNFQRLKYDGVSVSCFERASATYVWNETAFLPIPDSD
;
A
#
# COMPACT_ATOMS: atom_id res chain seq x y z
N MET A 1 -61.93 -44.33 -10.69
CA MET A 1 -61.01 -43.98 -11.78
C MET A 1 -60.35 -42.65 -11.37
N ASN A 2 -59.19 -42.73 -10.73
CA ASN A 2 -58.52 -41.54 -10.17
C ASN A 2 -57.16 -41.37 -10.90
N LEU A 3 -57.06 -40.30 -11.65
CA LEU A 3 -55.85 -39.91 -12.38
C LEU A 3 -55.00 -39.01 -11.46
N LYS A 4 -53.80 -39.48 -11.06
CA LYS A 4 -52.81 -38.67 -10.33
C LYS A 4 -51.90 -37.99 -11.34
N LEU A 5 -51.95 -36.65 -11.35
CA LEU A 5 -50.98 -35.80 -12.02
C LEU A 5 -49.68 -35.78 -11.20
N PHE A 6 -48.57 -36.14 -11.84
CA PHE A 6 -47.21 -35.92 -11.33
C PHE A 6 -46.74 -34.52 -11.74
N ASN A 7 -46.60 -33.66 -10.76
CA ASN A 7 -45.92 -32.36 -10.96
C ASN A 7 -44.41 -32.58 -10.86
N GLY A 8 -43.72 -32.45 -12.00
CA GLY A 8 -42.28 -32.42 -12.07
C GLY A 8 -41.76 -31.04 -11.64
N ILE A 9 -41.03 -30.98 -10.53
CA ILE A 9 -40.32 -29.79 -10.08
C ILE A 9 -38.95 -29.81 -10.79
N SER A 10 -38.79 -28.92 -11.75
CA SER A 10 -37.50 -28.66 -12.42
C SER A 10 -36.62 -27.83 -11.50
N ALA A 11 -35.60 -28.46 -10.91
CA ALA A 11 -34.58 -27.78 -10.13
C ALA A 11 -33.63 -27.02 -11.08
N LEU A 12 -33.83 -25.72 -11.22
CA LEU A 12 -32.88 -24.84 -11.84
C LEU A 12 -31.69 -24.65 -10.89
N ALA A 13 -30.57 -25.32 -11.19
CA ALA A 13 -29.30 -25.12 -10.52
C ALA A 13 -28.74 -23.73 -10.92
N PHE A 14 -28.84 -22.77 -10.03
CA PHE A 14 -28.13 -21.49 -10.13
C PHE A 14 -26.65 -21.76 -9.87
N PHE A 15 -25.85 -21.87 -10.93
CA PHE A 15 -24.40 -21.75 -10.83
C PHE A 15 -24.05 -20.28 -10.55
N ALA A 16 -23.88 -19.96 -9.27
CA ALA A 16 -23.26 -18.71 -8.86
C ALA A 16 -21.78 -18.77 -9.27
N LEU A 17 -21.46 -18.14 -10.39
CA LEU A 17 -20.07 -17.83 -10.76
C LEU A 17 -19.54 -16.83 -9.71
N PHE A 18 -18.91 -17.33 -8.65
CA PHE A 18 -18.05 -16.54 -7.80
C PHE A 18 -16.86 -16.08 -8.64
N SER A 19 -16.96 -14.89 -9.24
CA SER A 19 -15.81 -14.19 -9.74
C SER A 19 -14.89 -13.96 -8.54
N GLN A 20 -13.76 -14.69 -8.49
CA GLN A 20 -12.68 -14.40 -7.55
C GLN A 20 -12.12 -13.04 -7.93
N GLY A 21 -12.72 -11.98 -7.38
CA GLY A 21 -12.21 -10.63 -7.49
C GLY A 21 -10.76 -10.63 -7.01
N SER A 22 -9.85 -10.30 -7.90
CA SER A 22 -8.42 -10.19 -7.62
C SER A 22 -8.24 -9.32 -6.39
N SER A 23 -7.57 -9.82 -5.35
CA SER A 23 -7.34 -9.08 -4.09
C SER A 23 -6.65 -7.72 -4.29
N ALA A 24 -6.05 -7.47 -5.45
CA ALA A 24 -5.49 -6.18 -5.83
C ALA A 24 -6.54 -5.05 -5.96
N ALA A 25 -7.80 -5.36 -6.28
CA ALA A 25 -8.84 -4.36 -6.43
C ALA A 25 -9.29 -3.77 -5.07
N VAL A 26 -9.29 -4.58 -4.02
CA VAL A 26 -9.76 -4.18 -2.67
C VAL A 26 -8.85 -3.12 -2.03
N TRP A 27 -7.53 -3.19 -2.27
CA TRP A 27 -6.58 -2.25 -1.69
C TRP A 27 -6.49 -0.92 -2.45
N ALA A 28 -6.80 -0.93 -3.76
CA ALA A 28 -6.75 0.27 -4.59
C ALA A 28 -7.83 1.30 -4.24
N GLU A 29 -8.96 0.86 -3.70
CA GLU A 29 -10.09 1.74 -3.32
C GLU A 29 -9.77 2.65 -2.13
N SER A 30 -8.74 2.31 -1.33
CA SER A 30 -8.33 3.10 -0.16
C SER A 30 -7.28 4.17 -0.47
N ILE A 31 -6.83 4.30 -1.73
CA ILE A 31 -5.90 5.36 -2.11
C ILE A 31 -6.65 6.71 -2.10
N PRO A 32 -6.19 7.71 -1.35
CA PRO A 32 -6.80 9.02 -1.36
C PRO A 32 -6.92 9.57 -2.78
N PHE A 33 -8.12 10.02 -3.15
CA PHE A 33 -8.43 10.43 -4.53
C PHE A 33 -7.46 11.47 -5.09
N GLY A 34 -7.06 12.45 -4.28
CA GLY A 34 -6.09 13.47 -4.66
C GLY A 34 -4.73 12.87 -5.04
N CYS A 35 -4.20 11.96 -4.22
CA CYS A 35 -2.92 11.30 -4.46
C CYS A 35 -2.96 10.44 -5.73
N HIS A 36 -4.00 9.65 -5.92
CA HIS A 36 -4.15 8.81 -7.11
C HIS A 36 -4.14 9.65 -8.39
N SER A 37 -4.84 10.79 -8.42
CA SER A 37 -4.88 11.66 -9.59
C SER A 37 -3.51 12.28 -9.91
N GLU A 38 -2.77 12.74 -8.88
CA GLU A 38 -1.43 13.30 -9.06
C GLU A 38 -0.43 12.25 -9.57
N ILE A 39 -0.45 11.03 -9.01
CA ILE A 39 0.40 9.92 -9.49
C ILE A 39 0.16 9.67 -10.98
N ARG A 40 -1.10 9.57 -11.42
CA ARG A 40 -1.43 9.28 -12.82
C ARG A 40 -1.13 10.39 -13.80
N LYS A 41 -1.04 11.64 -13.37
CA LYS A 41 -0.55 12.75 -14.20
C LYS A 41 0.92 12.56 -14.60
N VAL A 42 1.74 12.03 -13.69
CA VAL A 42 3.19 11.85 -13.88
C VAL A 42 3.52 10.46 -14.42
N LEU A 43 2.84 9.42 -13.92
CA LEU A 43 3.03 8.02 -14.27
C LEU A 43 1.77 7.47 -14.95
N LYS A 44 1.63 7.66 -16.25
CA LYS A 44 0.40 7.34 -17.01
C LYS A 44 0.01 5.87 -16.97
N ASP A 45 0.99 4.98 -16.89
CA ASP A 45 0.85 3.52 -16.83
C ASP A 45 0.85 2.96 -15.40
N TRP A 46 0.85 3.82 -14.40
CA TRP A 46 0.90 3.41 -13.00
C TRP A 46 -0.29 2.52 -12.62
N ARG A 47 0.01 1.50 -11.84
CA ARG A 47 -0.98 0.58 -11.27
C ARG A 47 -0.60 0.26 -9.82
N PRO A 48 -1.58 0.05 -8.91
CA PRO A 48 -1.30 -0.46 -7.57
C PRO A 48 -0.50 -1.76 -7.64
N LEU A 49 0.40 -1.96 -6.68
CA LEU A 49 1.18 -3.19 -6.59
C LEU A 49 0.24 -4.40 -6.39
N LYS A 50 0.50 -5.47 -7.10
CA LYS A 50 -0.13 -6.77 -6.83
C LYS A 50 0.66 -7.46 -5.72
N VAL A 51 0.12 -7.48 -4.53
CA VAL A 51 0.73 -8.18 -3.39
C VAL A 51 0.59 -9.69 -3.53
N THR A 52 1.53 -10.43 -2.97
CA THR A 52 1.48 -11.89 -2.91
C THR A 52 0.34 -12.38 -2.00
N LEU A 53 0.01 -13.66 -2.10
CA LEU A 53 -1.02 -14.24 -1.22
C LEU A 53 -0.61 -14.20 0.25
N GLU A 54 0.68 -14.42 0.54
CA GLU A 54 1.28 -14.40 1.86
C GLU A 54 1.14 -13.01 2.49
N VAL A 55 1.57 -11.97 1.77
CA VAL A 55 1.44 -10.56 2.19
C VAL A 55 -0.02 -10.19 2.39
N SER A 56 -0.91 -10.61 1.48
CA SER A 56 -2.35 -10.35 1.61
C SER A 56 -2.96 -11.01 2.84
N LYS A 57 -2.55 -12.24 3.18
CA LYS A 57 -3.01 -12.95 4.39
C LYS A 57 -2.49 -12.26 5.66
N LEU A 58 -1.21 -11.83 5.66
CA LEU A 58 -0.61 -11.11 6.78
C LEU A 58 -1.34 -9.78 7.01
N ALA A 59 -1.51 -8.98 5.96
CA ALA A 59 -2.18 -7.70 6.00
C ALA A 59 -3.62 -7.80 6.56
N LYS A 60 -4.40 -8.78 6.09
CA LYS A 60 -5.75 -9.05 6.62
C LYS A 60 -5.73 -9.43 8.10
N ARG A 61 -4.79 -10.28 8.51
CA ARG A 61 -4.66 -10.73 9.91
C ARG A 61 -4.27 -9.61 10.86
N GLN A 62 -3.41 -8.70 10.39
CA GLN A 62 -2.90 -7.57 11.18
C GLN A 62 -3.72 -6.29 11.01
N GLY A 63 -4.66 -6.26 10.05
CA GLY A 63 -5.57 -5.12 9.85
C GLY A 63 -4.90 -3.90 9.19
N PHE A 64 -3.89 -4.09 8.34
CA PHE A 64 -3.27 -2.99 7.61
C PHE A 64 -3.46 -3.10 6.08
N ASN A 65 -3.23 -1.99 5.37
CA ASN A 65 -3.23 -1.97 3.91
C ASN A 65 -1.79 -2.12 3.39
N PRO A 66 -1.46 -3.20 2.67
CA PRO A 66 -0.08 -3.45 2.25
C PRO A 66 0.43 -2.56 1.12
N VAL A 67 -0.42 -1.73 0.52
CA VAL A 67 -0.04 -0.85 -0.60
C VAL A 67 -0.30 0.63 -0.35
N VAL A 68 -0.93 0.97 0.79
CA VAL A 68 -1.18 2.36 1.19
C VAL A 68 -0.78 2.56 2.64
N ALA A 69 0.03 3.58 2.91
CA ALA A 69 0.33 4.08 4.24
C ALA A 69 -0.14 5.53 4.34
N VAL A 70 -0.65 5.91 5.51
CA VAL A 70 -1.10 7.29 5.79
C VAL A 70 -0.45 7.80 7.08
N GLY A 71 -0.04 9.07 7.10
CA GLY A 71 0.64 9.67 8.25
C GLY A 71 1.00 11.12 7.95
N ASP A 72 1.55 11.81 8.93
CA ASP A 72 2.11 13.15 8.78
C ASP A 72 3.62 13.01 8.49
N PHE A 73 3.95 12.83 7.19
CA PHE A 73 5.30 12.44 6.79
C PHE A 73 6.29 13.61 6.74
N ASP A 74 5.82 14.86 6.62
CA ASP A 74 6.67 16.07 6.62
C ASP A 74 6.54 16.91 7.87
N GLY A 75 5.56 16.61 8.74
CA GLY A 75 5.37 17.24 10.03
C GLY A 75 4.58 18.54 9.96
N ASP A 76 3.81 18.76 8.92
CA ASP A 76 2.98 19.95 8.74
C ASP A 76 1.61 19.86 9.44
N GLY A 77 1.29 18.68 9.98
CA GLY A 77 0.05 18.38 10.71
C GLY A 77 -1.12 17.95 9.83
N TYR A 78 -0.93 17.83 8.51
CA TYR A 78 -1.91 17.24 7.61
C TYR A 78 -1.61 15.76 7.36
N GLU A 79 -2.66 15.00 7.05
CA GLU A 79 -2.49 13.59 6.72
C GLU A 79 -2.02 13.43 5.27
N ASP A 80 -0.87 12.80 5.10
CA ASP A 80 -0.25 12.44 3.84
C ASP A 80 -0.57 11.00 3.45
N ALA A 81 -0.27 10.65 2.20
CA ALA A 81 -0.43 9.29 1.71
C ALA A 81 0.82 8.81 0.97
N ALA A 82 1.23 7.58 1.26
CA ALA A 82 2.22 6.86 0.47
C ALA A 82 1.56 5.66 -0.19
N VAL A 83 1.90 5.40 -1.46
CA VAL A 83 1.28 4.35 -2.26
C VAL A 83 2.34 3.55 -2.99
N LEU A 84 2.30 2.24 -2.83
CA LEU A 84 3.17 1.31 -3.53
C LEU A 84 2.49 0.80 -4.80
N GLY A 85 3.16 0.95 -5.92
CA GLY A 85 2.64 0.56 -7.23
C GLY A 85 3.73 0.12 -8.19
N THR A 86 3.37 0.00 -9.46
CA THR A 86 4.30 -0.28 -10.57
C THR A 86 4.06 0.70 -11.70
N SER A 87 5.14 1.08 -12.40
CA SER A 87 5.11 1.85 -13.64
C SER A 87 6.21 1.33 -14.57
N GLY A 88 5.87 1.01 -15.82
CA GLY A 88 6.80 0.34 -16.74
C GLY A 88 7.28 -1.02 -16.24
N GLY A 89 6.46 -1.75 -15.45
CA GLY A 89 6.85 -3.02 -14.84
C GLY A 89 7.84 -2.92 -13.66
N VAL A 90 8.18 -1.69 -13.23
CA VAL A 90 9.12 -1.44 -12.14
C VAL A 90 8.36 -0.99 -10.90
N PRO A 91 8.69 -1.49 -9.68
CA PRO A 91 8.13 -0.98 -8.43
C PRO A 91 8.40 0.52 -8.26
N VAL A 92 7.37 1.22 -7.75
CA VAL A 92 7.41 2.65 -7.49
C VAL A 92 6.73 2.94 -6.17
N LEU A 93 7.41 3.64 -5.28
CA LEU A 93 6.82 4.26 -4.10
C LEU A 93 6.48 5.72 -4.45
N SER A 94 5.21 6.07 -4.33
CA SER A 94 4.71 7.43 -4.55
C SER A 94 4.26 8.01 -3.23
N ILE A 95 4.81 9.14 -2.80
CA ILE A 95 4.45 9.81 -1.55
C ILE A 95 3.83 11.15 -1.92
N CYS A 96 2.60 11.36 -1.49
CA CYS A 96 1.84 12.58 -1.70
C CYS A 96 1.77 13.33 -0.38
N LEU A 97 2.49 14.42 -0.27
CA LEU A 97 2.35 15.35 0.83
C LEU A 97 1.14 16.22 0.60
N SER A 98 0.22 16.20 1.56
CA SER A 98 -0.96 17.05 1.58
C SER A 98 -0.56 18.42 2.06
N ALA A 99 -0.87 19.46 1.30
CA ALA A 99 -0.68 20.82 1.77
C ALA A 99 -1.99 21.59 1.60
N ALA A 100 -2.18 22.65 2.35
CA ALA A 100 -3.41 23.45 2.36
C ALA A 100 -3.85 23.94 0.96
N HIS A 101 -2.94 24.00 -0.02
CA HIS A 101 -3.23 24.56 -1.33
C HIS A 101 -2.89 23.65 -2.51
N LYS A 102 -1.91 22.75 -2.40
CA LYS A 102 -1.53 21.85 -3.48
C LYS A 102 -0.71 20.67 -2.96
N PRO A 103 -1.15 19.43 -3.22
CA PRO A 103 -0.36 18.26 -2.86
C PRO A 103 0.96 18.25 -3.65
N THR A 104 2.04 17.85 -2.98
CA THR A 104 3.35 17.63 -3.59
C THR A 104 3.61 16.14 -3.72
N LEU A 105 3.99 15.69 -4.93
CA LEU A 105 4.23 14.29 -5.22
C LEU A 105 5.73 14.00 -5.30
N TYR A 106 6.18 13.04 -4.51
CA TYR A 106 7.52 12.45 -4.56
C TYR A 106 7.43 11.04 -5.14
N ILE A 107 8.33 10.71 -6.07
CA ILE A 107 8.37 9.41 -6.74
C ILE A 107 9.73 8.77 -6.53
N ILE A 108 9.74 7.63 -5.86
CA ILE A 108 10.92 6.82 -5.63
C ILE A 108 10.79 5.57 -6.51
N ARG A 109 11.63 5.50 -7.55
CA ARG A 109 11.71 4.34 -8.45
C ARG A 109 12.63 3.29 -7.86
N LYS A 110 12.24 2.02 -7.93
CA LYS A 110 12.97 0.90 -7.36
C LYS A 110 13.27 1.15 -5.86
N PRO A 111 12.23 1.31 -5.02
CA PRO A 111 12.44 1.41 -3.58
C PRO A 111 13.24 0.21 -3.10
N TYR A 112 13.89 0.35 -1.93
CA TYR A 112 14.74 -0.69 -1.34
C TYR A 112 14.07 -2.06 -1.30
N CYS A 113 12.77 -2.06 -1.01
CA CYS A 113 11.88 -3.22 -1.03
C CYS A 113 10.55 -2.85 -1.67
N ALA A 114 9.70 -3.83 -1.99
CA ALA A 114 8.46 -3.55 -2.68
C ALA A 114 7.36 -4.62 -2.48
N ASP A 115 7.32 -5.31 -1.34
CA ASP A 115 6.26 -6.30 -1.09
C ASP A 115 5.10 -5.68 -0.32
N SER A 116 5.39 -4.76 0.62
CA SER A 116 4.39 -4.02 1.38
C SER A 116 4.92 -2.68 1.90
N ILE A 117 4.00 -1.82 2.29
CA ILE A 117 4.31 -0.57 3.00
C ILE A 117 3.43 -0.42 4.24
N GLU A 118 3.95 0.31 5.22
CA GLU A 118 3.22 0.72 6.42
C GLU A 118 3.76 2.05 6.96
N THR A 119 3.03 2.65 7.90
CA THR A 119 3.45 3.89 8.55
C THR A 119 4.37 3.58 9.73
N ALA A 120 5.62 4.04 9.66
CA ALA A 120 6.52 4.09 10.78
C ALA A 120 6.22 5.35 11.62
N ARG A 121 5.70 5.18 12.84
CA ARG A 121 5.22 6.30 13.65
C ARG A 121 6.36 7.15 14.21
N ARG A 122 6.17 8.48 14.22
CA ARG A 122 7.12 9.42 14.83
C ARG A 122 7.42 9.04 16.28
N GLY A 123 8.65 9.30 16.71
CA GLY A 123 9.15 8.90 18.02
C GLY A 123 9.52 7.41 18.11
N GLY A 124 9.15 6.60 17.13
CA GLY A 124 9.62 5.22 16.99
C GLY A 124 11.14 5.17 16.90
N LYS A 125 11.73 4.12 17.47
CA LYS A 125 13.17 3.86 17.35
C LYS A 125 13.40 2.98 16.13
N HIS A 126 14.28 3.43 15.24
CA HIS A 126 14.73 2.66 14.09
C HIS A 126 16.23 2.42 14.21
N LEU A 127 16.67 1.19 14.01
CA LEU A 127 18.08 0.84 13.95
C LEU A 127 18.57 1.08 12.52
N ASN A 128 19.44 2.07 12.36
CA ASN A 128 20.15 2.23 11.09
C ASN A 128 21.26 1.17 11.03
N VAL A 129 21.09 0.14 10.19
CA VAL A 129 22.03 -0.98 10.10
C VAL A 129 23.40 -0.59 9.53
N GLU A 130 23.46 0.47 8.73
CA GLU A 130 24.74 0.95 8.18
C GLU A 130 25.63 1.60 9.26
N THR A 131 24.99 2.32 10.21
CA THR A 131 25.73 3.02 11.27
C THR A 131 25.71 2.29 12.61
N GLY A 132 24.85 1.28 12.78
CA GLY A 132 24.61 0.58 14.04
C GLY A 132 23.92 1.43 15.12
N ASN A 133 23.44 2.62 14.78
CA ASN A 133 22.83 3.55 15.73
C ASN A 133 21.32 3.54 15.66
N PHE A 134 20.68 3.66 16.84
CA PHE A 134 19.26 3.93 16.91
C PHE A 134 18.99 5.42 16.70
N GLN A 135 18.04 5.73 15.84
CA GLN A 135 17.49 7.07 15.69
C GLN A 135 15.99 7.09 15.95
N ARG A 136 15.48 8.23 16.46
CA ARG A 136 14.03 8.44 16.59
C ARG A 136 13.53 9.23 15.41
N LEU A 137 12.40 8.80 14.87
CA LEU A 137 11.75 9.52 13.78
C LEU A 137 11.23 10.87 14.29
N LYS A 138 11.60 11.95 13.59
CA LYS A 138 11.10 13.33 13.85
C LYS A 138 9.64 13.47 13.42
N TYR A 139 9.28 12.86 12.30
CA TYR A 139 7.95 12.77 11.70
C TYR A 139 7.55 11.32 11.49
N ASP A 140 6.34 11.05 11.03
CA ASP A 140 6.01 9.72 10.55
C ASP A 140 6.92 9.38 9.34
N GLY A 141 7.23 8.11 9.16
CA GLY A 141 7.98 7.62 8.01
C GLY A 141 7.17 6.59 7.22
N VAL A 142 7.67 6.24 6.04
CA VAL A 142 7.10 5.18 5.21
C VAL A 142 8.03 3.97 5.26
N SER A 143 7.65 2.93 6.00
CA SER A 143 8.37 1.66 6.02
C SER A 143 7.99 0.82 4.81
N VAL A 144 8.98 0.34 4.07
CA VAL A 144 8.81 -0.54 2.90
C VAL A 144 9.52 -1.85 3.19
N SER A 145 8.80 -2.94 3.08
CA SER A 145 9.31 -4.27 3.47
C SER A 145 9.36 -5.22 2.28
N CYS A 146 10.42 -6.04 2.25
CA CYS A 146 10.46 -7.32 1.55
C CYS A 146 10.12 -8.42 2.53
N PHE A 147 9.08 -9.18 2.23
CA PHE A 147 8.62 -10.25 3.12
C PHE A 147 9.78 -11.19 3.51
N GLU A 148 10.01 -11.33 4.82
CA GLU A 148 11.05 -12.18 5.43
C GLU A 148 12.50 -11.89 4.98
N ARG A 149 12.83 -10.69 4.53
CA ARG A 149 14.19 -10.40 4.02
C ARG A 149 14.79 -9.12 4.55
N ALA A 150 14.12 -8.00 4.37
CA ALA A 150 14.66 -6.70 4.71
C ALA A 150 13.58 -5.63 4.71
N SER A 151 13.84 -4.51 5.37
CA SER A 151 13.00 -3.33 5.33
C SER A 151 13.83 -2.05 5.21
N ALA A 152 13.20 -0.97 4.83
CA ALA A 152 13.76 0.37 4.89
C ALA A 152 12.66 1.38 5.20
N THR A 153 12.96 2.32 6.08
CA THR A 153 12.05 3.40 6.40
C THR A 153 12.49 4.67 5.67
N TYR A 154 11.62 5.19 4.79
CA TYR A 154 11.83 6.47 4.13
C TYR A 154 11.38 7.60 5.06
N VAL A 155 12.28 8.52 5.35
CA VAL A 155 12.07 9.66 6.24
C VAL A 155 12.28 10.98 5.52
N TRP A 156 11.49 11.99 5.88
CA TRP A 156 11.60 13.33 5.37
C TRP A 156 12.76 14.09 6.02
N ASN A 157 13.62 14.69 5.22
CA ASN A 157 14.75 15.51 5.66
C ASN A 157 14.60 16.99 5.32
N GLU A 158 13.34 17.47 5.12
CA GLU A 158 12.99 18.84 4.70
C GLU A 158 13.17 19.13 3.19
N THR A 159 13.75 18.22 2.44
CA THR A 159 13.97 18.36 0.98
C THR A 159 13.60 17.11 0.19
N ALA A 160 13.81 15.94 0.74
CA ALA A 160 13.58 14.65 0.09
C ALA A 160 13.28 13.54 1.09
N PHE A 161 12.75 12.42 0.60
CA PHE A 161 12.63 11.18 1.36
C PHE A 161 13.91 10.35 1.20
N LEU A 162 14.57 10.08 2.32
CA LEU A 162 15.79 9.28 2.38
C LEU A 162 15.52 7.93 3.05
N PRO A 163 16.04 6.82 2.50
CA PRO A 163 15.89 5.51 3.12
C PRO A 163 16.82 5.37 4.33
N ILE A 164 16.29 4.79 5.39
CA ILE A 164 17.05 4.23 6.50
C ILE A 164 16.87 2.74 6.41
N PRO A 165 17.89 1.97 6.03
CA PRO A 165 17.81 0.52 6.03
C PRO A 165 17.62 0.00 7.46
N ASP A 166 16.57 -0.79 7.68
CA ASP A 166 16.26 -1.41 8.95
C ASP A 166 16.72 -2.89 8.92
N SER A 167 17.19 -3.41 10.06
CA SER A 167 17.33 -4.85 10.26
C SER A 167 16.00 -5.42 10.70
N ASP A 168 15.58 -6.51 10.10
CA ASP A 168 14.53 -7.37 10.65
C ASP A 168 15.03 -8.11 11.89
#